data_eb3f317c5dd2cf0ad2afe52ee63d50a1
#
_entry.id   eb3f317c5dd2cf0ad2afe52ee63d50a1
#
_cell.length_a   1.000
_cell.length_b   1.000
_cell.length_c   1.000
_cell.angle_alpha   90.00
_cell.angle_beta   90.00
_cell.angle_gamma   90.00
#
_symmetry.space_group_name_H-M   'P 1'
#
loop_
_entity.id
_entity.type
_entity.pdbx_description
1 polymer ?
#
loop_
_entity_poly.entity_id
_entity_poly.type
_entity_poly.pdbx_seq_one_letter_code
_entity_poly.pdbx_strand_id
1 'polypeptide(L)'
;MSGILLAVGFLGLLVELQTLHLVAGAIGVGALALFFGTHVYAGFSNGLVVGLALVGVLLILVELHVLPGHGIAGSAGVIALIAAVLLAFGIPFFFGALQALAVAIVLSAGSFVLLQRVLPENAFVKRLTFLDSQGPDYVASTDHRALLGATGVAASFLRPAGVATFGETRVDVLTDGDFVPAGTPVRVIRVEGARIFVRKVS
;
A
#
# COMPACT_ATOMS: atom_id res chain seq x y z
N MET A 1 26.29 -11.68 17.86
CA MET A 1 25.56 -12.41 16.82
C MET A 1 24.05 -12.19 16.92
N SER A 2 23.45 -12.17 18.11
CA SER A 2 22.00 -11.97 18.31
C SER A 2 21.44 -10.71 17.61
N GLY A 3 22.11 -9.57 17.73
CA GLY A 3 21.69 -8.32 17.10
C GLY A 3 21.69 -8.36 15.56
N ILE A 4 22.60 -9.15 14.95
CA ILE A 4 22.63 -9.31 13.48
C ILE A 4 21.45 -10.17 13.02
N LEU A 5 21.15 -11.27 13.71
CA LEU A 5 19.99 -12.12 13.37
C LEU A 5 18.68 -11.32 13.48
N LEU A 6 18.54 -10.51 14.54
CA LEU A 6 17.39 -9.61 14.69
C LEU A 6 17.35 -8.55 13.57
N ALA A 7 18.50 -7.97 13.20
CA ALA A 7 18.57 -6.99 12.12
C ALA A 7 18.13 -7.58 10.79
N VAL A 8 18.63 -8.78 10.44
CA VAL A 8 18.19 -9.51 9.23
C VAL A 8 16.72 -9.86 9.29
N GLY A 9 16.22 -10.27 10.47
CA GLY A 9 14.81 -10.57 10.70
C GLY A 9 13.92 -9.35 10.44
N PHE A 10 14.23 -8.23 11.07
CA PHE A 10 13.45 -7.00 10.95
C PHE A 10 13.57 -6.40 9.54
N LEU A 11 14.79 -6.39 8.96
CA LEU A 11 14.98 -5.92 7.58
C LEU A 11 14.19 -6.78 6.60
N GLY A 12 14.20 -8.09 6.75
CA GLY A 12 13.43 -8.99 5.88
C GLY A 12 11.92 -8.70 5.93
N LEU A 13 11.36 -8.48 7.13
CA LEU A 13 9.96 -8.08 7.29
C LEU A 13 9.67 -6.69 6.70
N LEU A 14 10.58 -5.72 6.87
CA LEU A 14 10.44 -4.38 6.29
C LEU A 14 10.51 -4.39 4.76
N VAL A 15 11.41 -5.19 4.18
CA VAL A 15 11.51 -5.35 2.73
C VAL A 15 10.29 -6.08 2.18
N GLU A 16 9.79 -7.09 2.90
CA GLU A 16 8.56 -7.77 2.54
C GLU A 16 7.37 -6.83 2.46
N LEU A 17 7.29 -5.86 3.38
CA LEU A 17 6.28 -4.79 3.37
C LEU A 17 6.25 -4.04 2.02
N GLN A 18 7.40 -3.90 1.36
CA GLN A 18 7.50 -3.20 0.07
C GLN A 18 7.31 -4.12 -1.14
N THR A 19 7.86 -5.34 -1.07
CA THR A 19 7.95 -6.21 -2.23
C THR A 19 6.74 -7.14 -2.37
N LEU A 20 6.19 -7.61 -1.25
CA LEU A 20 5.09 -8.59 -1.16
C LEU A 20 5.34 -9.86 -1.99
N HIS A 21 6.61 -10.27 -2.12
CA HIS A 21 7.04 -11.44 -2.92
C HIS A 21 7.30 -12.68 -2.07
N LEU A 22 7.09 -12.60 -0.75
CA LEU A 22 7.32 -13.63 0.27
C LEU A 22 8.79 -14.04 0.46
N VAL A 23 9.70 -13.70 -0.42
CA VAL A 23 11.11 -14.10 -0.33
C VAL A 23 11.84 -13.37 0.80
N ALA A 24 11.69 -12.05 0.86
CA ALA A 24 12.32 -11.25 1.91
C ALA A 24 11.73 -11.59 3.28
N GLY A 25 10.41 -11.76 3.35
CA GLY A 25 9.70 -12.22 4.54
C GLY A 25 10.17 -13.59 5.02
N ALA A 26 10.33 -14.55 4.11
CA ALA A 26 10.84 -15.89 4.43
C ALA A 26 12.26 -15.85 5.03
N ILE A 27 13.16 -15.03 4.46
CA ILE A 27 14.51 -14.82 4.99
C ILE A 27 14.44 -14.20 6.38
N GLY A 28 13.58 -13.16 6.57
CA GLY A 28 13.38 -12.49 7.85
C GLY A 28 12.85 -13.43 8.93
N VAL A 29 11.82 -14.22 8.60
CA VAL A 29 11.25 -15.23 9.51
C VAL A 29 12.27 -16.30 9.84
N GLY A 30 13.06 -16.76 8.86
CA GLY A 30 14.15 -17.72 9.08
C GLY A 30 15.22 -17.20 10.04
N ALA A 31 15.62 -15.93 9.91
CA ALA A 31 16.57 -15.29 10.81
C ALA A 31 16.02 -15.18 12.24
N LEU A 32 14.73 -14.81 12.40
CA LEU A 32 14.06 -14.80 13.70
C LEU A 32 13.93 -16.21 14.30
N ALA A 33 13.60 -17.20 13.50
CA ALA A 33 13.55 -18.59 13.94
C ALA A 33 14.92 -19.09 14.46
N LEU A 34 16.00 -18.73 13.79
CA LEU A 34 17.36 -19.02 14.25
C LEU A 34 17.68 -18.28 15.55
N PHE A 35 17.29 -17.00 15.65
CA PHE A 35 17.48 -16.23 16.88
C PHE A 35 16.78 -16.89 18.07
N PHE A 36 15.47 -17.14 17.98
CA PHE A 36 14.71 -17.75 19.06
C PHE A 36 15.15 -19.19 19.33
N GLY A 37 15.44 -19.96 18.28
CA GLY A 37 15.92 -21.34 18.39
C GLY A 37 17.23 -21.45 19.16
N THR A 38 18.20 -20.55 18.90
CA THR A 38 19.46 -20.50 19.65
C THR A 38 19.26 -20.11 21.12
N HIS A 39 18.32 -19.22 21.43
CA HIS A 39 18.01 -18.82 22.81
C HIS A 39 17.28 -19.94 23.57
N VAL A 40 16.40 -20.70 22.90
CA VAL A 40 15.78 -21.89 23.50
C VAL A 40 16.81 -22.97 23.75
N TYR A 41 17.68 -23.24 22.78
CA TYR A 41 18.75 -24.23 22.93
C TYR A 41 19.72 -23.89 24.06
N ALA A 42 20.02 -22.60 24.24
CA ALA A 42 20.89 -22.11 25.33
C ALA A 42 20.18 -22.04 26.69
N GLY A 43 18.88 -22.37 26.79
CA GLY A 43 18.11 -22.35 28.03
C GLY A 43 17.67 -20.96 28.50
N PHE A 44 17.86 -19.91 27.67
CA PHE A 44 17.44 -18.53 28.00
C PHE A 44 15.96 -18.26 27.67
N SER A 45 15.36 -19.03 26.78
CA SER A 45 13.98 -18.86 26.33
C SER A 45 13.19 -20.17 26.44
N ASN A 46 11.86 -20.04 26.34
CA ASN A 46 10.95 -21.18 26.41
C ASN A 46 9.89 -21.13 25.30
N GLY A 47 9.05 -22.16 25.23
CA GLY A 47 8.00 -22.27 24.20
C GLY A 47 6.98 -21.13 24.21
N LEU A 48 6.69 -20.50 25.37
CA LEU A 48 5.77 -19.36 25.44
C LEU A 48 6.34 -18.12 24.75
N VAL A 49 7.65 -17.87 24.94
CA VAL A 49 8.33 -16.74 24.28
C VAL A 49 8.38 -16.95 22.77
N VAL A 50 8.66 -18.17 22.32
CA VAL A 50 8.59 -18.53 20.90
C VAL A 50 7.16 -18.37 20.36
N GLY A 51 6.16 -18.83 21.10
CA GLY A 51 4.75 -18.64 20.76
C GLY A 51 4.38 -17.17 20.61
N LEU A 52 4.83 -16.30 21.54
CA LEU A 52 4.63 -14.86 21.45
C LEU A 52 5.29 -14.25 20.20
N ALA A 53 6.50 -14.69 19.89
CA ALA A 53 7.19 -14.25 18.66
C ALA A 53 6.44 -14.67 17.39
N LEU A 54 5.95 -15.91 17.34
CA LEU A 54 5.14 -16.42 16.23
C LEU A 54 3.85 -15.60 16.05
N VAL A 55 3.14 -15.32 17.13
CA VAL A 55 1.95 -14.45 17.10
C VAL A 55 2.33 -13.06 16.58
N GLY A 56 3.44 -12.49 17.04
CA GLY A 56 3.92 -11.20 16.55
C GLY A 56 4.17 -11.19 15.05
N VAL A 57 4.89 -12.18 14.54
CA VAL A 57 5.15 -12.32 13.09
C VAL A 57 3.85 -12.53 12.32
N LEU A 58 2.96 -13.41 12.79
CA LEU A 58 1.68 -13.66 12.14
C LEU A 58 0.82 -12.40 12.07
N LEU A 59 0.74 -11.61 13.12
CA LEU A 59 0.00 -10.35 13.12
C LEU A 59 0.57 -9.35 12.12
N ILE A 60 1.90 -9.26 12.00
CA ILE A 60 2.55 -8.44 10.96
C ILE A 60 2.17 -8.94 9.57
N LEU A 61 2.25 -10.25 9.32
CA LEU A 61 1.90 -10.83 8.02
C LEU A 61 0.41 -10.64 7.68
N VAL A 62 -0.49 -10.76 8.66
CA VAL A 62 -1.92 -10.49 8.48
C VAL A 62 -2.16 -9.04 8.09
N GLU A 63 -1.51 -8.09 8.75
CA GLU A 63 -1.59 -6.67 8.36
C GLU A 63 -1.14 -6.43 6.92
N LEU A 64 -0.04 -7.10 6.51
CA LEU A 64 0.53 -6.93 5.19
C LEU A 64 -0.30 -7.51 4.05
N HIS A 65 -0.92 -8.67 4.28
CA HIS A 65 -1.54 -9.46 3.22
C HIS A 65 -3.07 -9.50 3.29
N VAL A 66 -3.65 -9.32 4.49
CA VAL A 66 -5.10 -9.48 4.72
C VAL A 66 -5.79 -8.15 5.04
N LEU A 67 -5.17 -7.29 5.85
CA LEU A 67 -5.75 -6.05 6.36
C LEU A 67 -4.88 -4.82 6.03
N PRO A 68 -4.41 -4.64 4.79
CA PRO A 68 -3.46 -3.58 4.48
C PRO A 68 -4.04 -2.19 4.80
N GLY A 69 -3.29 -1.40 5.62
CA GLY A 69 -3.59 0.00 5.86
C GLY A 69 -4.34 0.33 7.15
N HIS A 70 -4.75 -0.63 7.97
CA HIS A 70 -5.36 -0.35 9.28
C HIS A 70 -4.33 -0.12 10.39
N GLY A 71 -3.16 -0.75 10.30
CA GLY A 71 -2.04 -0.59 11.23
C GLY A 71 -2.22 -1.25 12.60
N ILE A 72 -3.40 -1.74 12.95
CA ILE A 72 -3.71 -2.28 14.29
C ILE A 72 -3.04 -3.62 14.50
N ALA A 73 -3.20 -4.55 13.57
CA ALA A 73 -2.58 -5.88 13.69
C ALA A 73 -1.05 -5.78 13.59
N GLY A 74 -0.54 -4.93 12.69
CA GLY A 74 0.89 -4.70 12.54
C GLY A 74 1.53 -4.11 13.78
N SER A 75 0.92 -3.08 14.38
CA SER A 75 1.44 -2.48 15.62
C SER A 75 1.41 -3.47 16.80
N ALA A 76 0.33 -4.23 16.97
CA ALA A 76 0.25 -5.28 17.98
C ALA A 76 1.31 -6.37 17.74
N GLY A 77 1.54 -6.74 16.48
CA GLY A 77 2.57 -7.70 16.09
C GLY A 77 3.99 -7.22 16.41
N VAL A 78 4.29 -5.94 16.13
CA VAL A 78 5.59 -5.33 16.50
C VAL A 78 5.79 -5.31 18.00
N ILE A 79 4.78 -4.93 18.78
CA ILE A 79 4.85 -4.92 20.25
C ILE A 79 5.09 -6.34 20.77
N ALA A 80 4.36 -7.33 20.26
CA ALA A 80 4.51 -8.73 20.64
C ALA A 80 5.93 -9.25 20.34
N LEU A 81 6.45 -8.91 19.16
CA LEU A 81 7.79 -9.32 18.74
C LEU A 81 8.89 -8.68 19.60
N ILE A 82 8.78 -7.38 19.90
CA ILE A 82 9.71 -6.69 20.81
C ILE A 82 9.66 -7.33 22.19
N ALA A 83 8.46 -7.57 22.73
CA ALA A 83 8.30 -8.23 24.02
C ALA A 83 8.94 -9.64 24.03
N ALA A 84 8.72 -10.42 22.96
CA ALA A 84 9.34 -11.73 22.82
C ALA A 84 10.87 -11.66 22.82
N VAL A 85 11.47 -10.68 22.12
CA VAL A 85 12.92 -10.47 22.11
C VAL A 85 13.44 -10.13 23.51
N LEU A 86 12.77 -9.21 24.22
CA LEU A 86 13.17 -8.86 25.59
C LEU A 86 13.12 -10.06 26.53
N LEU A 87 12.04 -10.85 26.43
CA LEU A 87 11.86 -12.06 27.25
C LEU A 87 12.83 -13.18 26.90
N ALA A 88 13.27 -13.26 25.63
CA ALA A 88 14.21 -14.28 25.16
C ALA A 88 15.59 -14.16 25.81
N PHE A 89 16.02 -12.98 26.23
CA PHE A 89 17.28 -12.78 26.95
C PHE A 89 17.17 -13.07 28.44
N GLY A 90 15.94 -13.02 28.99
CA GLY A 90 15.73 -13.14 30.44
C GLY A 90 16.16 -11.91 31.24
N ILE A 91 15.71 -11.84 32.50
CA ILE A 91 15.94 -10.68 33.39
C ILE A 91 17.43 -10.33 33.56
N PRO A 92 18.35 -11.31 33.77
CA PRO A 92 19.77 -11.00 34.01
C PRO A 92 20.45 -10.31 32.81
N PHE A 93 19.96 -10.51 31.58
CA PHE A 93 20.55 -9.97 30.37
C PHE A 93 19.70 -8.90 29.70
N PHE A 94 18.81 -8.25 30.44
CA PHE A 94 17.90 -7.22 29.95
C PHE A 94 18.62 -6.09 29.19
N PHE A 95 19.75 -5.61 29.70
CA PHE A 95 20.54 -4.59 28.98
C PHE A 95 21.14 -5.12 27.68
N GLY A 96 21.51 -6.40 27.65
CA GLY A 96 21.95 -7.06 26.40
C GLY A 96 20.83 -7.14 25.35
N ALA A 97 19.59 -7.39 25.80
CA ALA A 97 18.42 -7.38 24.94
C ALA A 97 18.18 -6.00 24.34
N LEU A 98 18.25 -4.93 25.16
CA LEU A 98 18.11 -3.55 24.69
C LEU A 98 19.20 -3.17 23.68
N GLN A 99 20.46 -3.57 23.93
CA GLN A 99 21.55 -3.34 22.98
C GLN A 99 21.32 -4.09 21.66
N ALA A 100 20.91 -5.37 21.73
CA ALA A 100 20.63 -6.16 20.54
C ALA A 100 19.48 -5.59 19.71
N LEU A 101 18.41 -5.11 20.36
CA LEU A 101 17.30 -4.42 19.74
C LEU A 101 17.73 -3.09 19.12
N ALA A 102 18.50 -2.27 19.84
CA ALA A 102 18.99 -1.00 19.31
C ALA A 102 19.84 -1.21 18.06
N VAL A 103 20.77 -2.16 18.10
CA VAL A 103 21.59 -2.55 16.93
C VAL A 103 20.70 -3.04 15.79
N ALA A 104 19.72 -3.91 16.07
CA ALA A 104 18.83 -4.44 15.06
C ALA A 104 17.99 -3.32 14.39
N ILE A 105 17.45 -2.40 15.19
CA ILE A 105 16.65 -1.28 14.69
C ILE A 105 17.52 -0.34 13.84
N VAL A 106 18.69 0.04 14.30
CA VAL A 106 19.59 0.94 13.57
C VAL A 106 20.05 0.31 12.24
N LEU A 107 20.47 -0.95 12.28
CA LEU A 107 20.91 -1.66 11.09
C LEU A 107 19.77 -1.89 10.10
N SER A 108 18.59 -2.34 10.57
CA SER A 108 17.45 -2.58 9.67
C SER A 108 16.90 -1.28 9.10
N ALA A 109 16.75 -0.22 9.90
CA ALA A 109 16.29 1.08 9.42
C ALA A 109 17.30 1.71 8.45
N GLY A 110 18.60 1.68 8.77
CA GLY A 110 19.66 2.19 7.91
C GLY A 110 19.73 1.44 6.57
N SER A 111 19.69 0.11 6.62
CA SER A 111 19.68 -0.72 5.41
C SER A 111 18.41 -0.50 4.59
N PHE A 112 17.27 -0.33 5.24
CA PHE A 112 15.99 -0.03 4.58
C PHE A 112 16.03 1.31 3.85
N VAL A 113 16.51 2.38 4.50
CA VAL A 113 16.68 3.71 3.87
C VAL A 113 17.65 3.65 2.69
N LEU A 114 18.75 2.90 2.84
CA LEU A 114 19.70 2.71 1.74
C LEU A 114 19.05 1.96 0.57
N LEU A 115 18.29 0.92 0.84
CA LEU A 115 17.57 0.14 -0.16
C LEU A 115 16.56 1.00 -0.91
N GLN A 116 15.85 1.89 -0.22
CA GLN A 116 14.92 2.86 -0.82
C GLN A 116 15.59 3.80 -1.82
N ARG A 117 16.85 4.18 -1.59
CA ARG A 117 17.60 5.04 -2.50
C ARG A 117 18.10 4.32 -3.75
N VAL A 118 18.29 3.00 -3.66
CA VAL A 118 18.84 2.16 -4.73
C VAL A 118 17.73 1.55 -5.60
N LEU A 119 16.57 1.22 -5.02
CA LEU A 119 15.42 0.67 -5.76
C LEU A 119 14.45 1.81 -6.14
N PRO A 120 14.37 2.19 -7.41
CA PRO A 120 13.38 3.16 -7.86
C PRO A 120 11.97 2.55 -7.82
N GLU A 121 11.02 3.37 -7.36
CA GLU A 121 9.56 3.14 -7.38
C GLU A 121 9.04 1.79 -6.87
N ASN A 122 8.85 1.73 -5.57
CA ASN A 122 8.31 0.56 -4.88
C ASN A 122 6.83 0.30 -5.21
N ALA A 123 6.50 -0.96 -5.52
CA ALA A 123 5.13 -1.44 -5.71
C ALA A 123 4.21 -1.13 -4.49
N PHE A 124 4.77 -1.02 -3.28
CA PHE A 124 4.06 -0.67 -2.06
C PHE A 124 3.63 0.79 -2.03
N VAL A 125 4.52 1.74 -2.40
CA VAL A 125 4.16 3.16 -2.51
C VAL A 125 3.08 3.34 -3.57
N LYS A 126 3.18 2.64 -4.69
CA LYS A 126 2.11 2.62 -5.71
C LYS A 126 0.78 2.09 -5.15
N ARG A 127 0.79 1.01 -4.35
CA ARG A 127 -0.45 0.49 -3.74
C ARG A 127 -1.07 1.44 -2.71
N LEU A 128 -0.27 2.03 -1.83
CA LEU A 128 -0.77 3.01 -0.86
C LEU A 128 -1.29 4.28 -1.56
N THR A 129 -0.60 4.75 -2.61
CA THR A 129 -1.07 5.88 -3.41
C THR A 129 -2.32 5.56 -4.22
N PHE A 130 -2.54 4.31 -4.65
CA PHE A 130 -3.82 3.93 -5.28
C PHE A 130 -5.00 3.91 -4.31
N LEU A 131 -4.77 3.68 -3.01
CA LEU A 131 -5.82 3.76 -1.98
C LEU A 131 -6.09 5.22 -1.54
N ASP A 132 -5.11 6.11 -1.71
CA ASP A 132 -5.17 7.50 -1.24
C ASP A 132 -5.05 8.54 -2.37
N SER A 133 -4.86 8.10 -3.61
CA SER A 133 -4.68 9.01 -4.73
C SER A 133 -6.00 9.45 -5.35
N GLN A 134 -6.73 10.21 -4.58
CA GLN A 134 -7.31 11.46 -5.08
C GLN A 134 -6.29 12.59 -4.88
N GLY A 135 -5.00 12.33 -5.15
CA GLY A 135 -3.94 13.34 -5.14
C GLY A 135 -4.05 14.28 -6.33
N PRO A 136 -3.45 15.49 -6.27
CA PRO A 136 -3.56 16.51 -7.30
C PRO A 136 -2.99 16.14 -8.68
N ASP A 137 -2.32 15.01 -8.83
CA ASP A 137 -1.86 14.41 -10.10
C ASP A 137 -2.81 13.37 -10.69
N TYR A 138 -4.01 13.18 -10.11
CA TYR A 138 -5.10 12.68 -10.90
C TYR A 138 -5.34 13.73 -12.00
N VAL A 139 -4.69 13.53 -13.13
CA VAL A 139 -5.10 14.14 -14.39
C VAL A 139 -6.49 13.57 -14.62
N ALA A 140 -7.44 14.16 -13.91
CA ALA A 140 -8.84 14.03 -14.20
C ALA A 140 -8.94 14.48 -15.62
N SER A 141 -9.02 13.51 -16.51
CA SER A 141 -9.46 13.69 -17.87
C SER A 141 -8.77 14.88 -18.57
N THR A 142 -8.26 14.64 -19.71
CA THR A 142 -8.00 15.61 -20.78
C THR A 142 -8.85 16.86 -20.52
N ASP A 143 -8.23 18.03 -20.45
CA ASP A 143 -8.94 19.28 -20.15
C ASP A 143 -10.01 19.48 -21.23
N HIS A 144 -11.20 19.00 -20.94
CA HIS A 144 -12.36 19.05 -21.85
C HIS A 144 -12.95 20.46 -21.98
N ARG A 145 -12.35 21.47 -21.30
CA ARG A 145 -12.74 22.87 -21.47
C ARG A 145 -12.63 23.33 -22.92
N ALA A 146 -11.70 22.76 -23.67
CA ALA A 146 -11.58 23.02 -25.11
C ALA A 146 -12.83 22.60 -25.91
N LEU A 147 -13.66 21.70 -25.38
CA LEU A 147 -14.90 21.27 -26.02
C LEU A 147 -16.09 22.18 -25.70
N LEU A 148 -15.95 23.17 -24.83
CA LEU A 148 -17.05 24.08 -24.49
C LEU A 148 -17.55 24.78 -25.73
N GLY A 149 -18.86 24.66 -26.02
CA GLY A 149 -19.51 25.21 -27.26
C GLY A 149 -19.34 24.34 -28.51
N ALA A 150 -18.52 23.28 -28.45
CA ALA A 150 -18.37 22.37 -29.57
C ALA A 150 -19.69 21.64 -29.89
N THR A 151 -19.92 21.39 -31.20
CA THR A 151 -21.06 20.59 -31.68
C THR A 151 -20.56 19.20 -32.07
N GLY A 152 -21.31 18.20 -31.68
CA GLY A 152 -21.00 16.79 -31.95
C GLY A 152 -22.29 16.00 -32.19
N VAL A 153 -22.19 14.68 -32.16
CA VAL A 153 -23.32 13.77 -32.37
C VAL A 153 -23.37 12.77 -31.21
N ALA A 154 -24.54 12.53 -30.65
CA ALA A 154 -24.76 11.50 -29.64
C ALA A 154 -24.50 10.13 -30.29
N ALA A 155 -23.45 9.44 -29.83
CA ALA A 155 -23.06 8.12 -30.31
C ALA A 155 -23.89 7.01 -29.65
N SER A 156 -24.49 7.27 -28.47
CA SER A 156 -25.44 6.40 -27.80
C SER A 156 -26.66 7.18 -27.34
N PHE A 157 -27.67 6.47 -26.85
CA PHE A 157 -28.78 7.13 -26.12
C PHE A 157 -28.22 7.84 -24.89
N LEU A 158 -28.63 9.10 -24.66
CA LEU A 158 -28.27 9.85 -23.44
C LEU A 158 -29.49 9.84 -22.49
N ARG A 159 -29.28 9.25 -21.24
CA ARG A 159 -30.38 9.03 -20.30
C ARG A 159 -29.93 8.99 -18.83
N PRO A 160 -29.56 10.05 -18.20
CA PRO A 160 -29.03 11.30 -18.70
C PRO A 160 -27.58 11.16 -19.20
N ALA A 161 -26.87 10.06 -18.87
CA ALA A 161 -25.51 9.79 -19.30
C ALA A 161 -25.46 8.98 -20.60
N GLY A 162 -24.41 9.17 -21.37
CA GLY A 162 -24.11 8.41 -22.57
C GLY A 162 -22.84 8.92 -23.23
N VAL A 163 -22.63 8.54 -24.49
CA VAL A 163 -21.42 8.87 -25.24
C VAL A 163 -21.77 9.77 -26.42
N ALA A 164 -20.97 10.82 -26.64
CA ALA A 164 -21.04 11.65 -27.82
C ALA A 164 -19.68 11.73 -28.53
N THR A 165 -19.69 12.01 -29.82
CA THR A 165 -18.50 12.17 -30.64
C THR A 165 -18.38 13.63 -31.10
N PHE A 166 -17.22 14.24 -30.83
CA PHE A 166 -16.85 15.58 -31.21
C PHE A 166 -15.61 15.50 -32.13
N GLY A 167 -15.82 15.65 -33.43
CA GLY A 167 -14.78 15.35 -34.43
C GLY A 167 -14.38 13.86 -34.35
N GLU A 168 -13.12 13.59 -34.10
CA GLU A 168 -12.62 12.21 -33.93
C GLU A 168 -12.62 11.75 -32.47
N THR A 169 -12.94 12.65 -31.53
CA THR A 169 -12.85 12.35 -30.06
C THR A 169 -14.20 11.87 -29.56
N ARG A 170 -14.19 10.70 -28.92
CA ARG A 170 -15.34 10.09 -28.26
C ARG A 170 -15.25 10.32 -26.76
N VAL A 171 -16.29 10.92 -26.18
CA VAL A 171 -16.30 11.31 -24.73
C VAL A 171 -17.63 10.98 -24.08
N ASP A 172 -17.58 10.72 -22.77
CA ASP A 172 -18.77 10.56 -21.95
C ASP A 172 -19.42 11.92 -21.70
N VAL A 173 -20.72 11.99 -21.89
CA VAL A 173 -21.49 13.23 -21.76
C VAL A 173 -22.77 13.01 -20.93
N LEU A 174 -23.26 14.10 -20.37
CA LEU A 174 -24.50 14.13 -19.59
C LEU A 174 -25.47 15.15 -20.20
N THR A 175 -26.77 14.84 -20.12
CA THR A 175 -27.82 15.83 -20.37
C THR A 175 -28.36 16.36 -19.04
N ASP A 176 -29.00 17.53 -19.05
CA ASP A 176 -29.68 18.12 -17.88
C ASP A 176 -31.03 17.41 -17.55
N GLY A 177 -31.14 16.11 -17.85
CA GLY A 177 -32.35 15.29 -17.62
C GLY A 177 -33.12 14.93 -18.88
N ASP A 178 -32.76 15.51 -20.02
CA ASP A 178 -33.40 15.24 -21.29
C ASP A 178 -32.95 13.90 -21.88
N PHE A 179 -33.92 13.19 -22.50
CA PHE A 179 -33.60 12.02 -23.30
C PHE A 179 -33.17 12.47 -24.71
N VAL A 180 -31.98 12.06 -25.12
CA VAL A 180 -31.45 12.34 -26.46
C VAL A 180 -31.17 11.03 -27.20
N PRO A 181 -31.85 10.75 -28.30
CA PRO A 181 -31.59 9.56 -29.14
C PRO A 181 -30.17 9.57 -29.73
N ALA A 182 -29.62 8.37 -29.95
CA ALA A 182 -28.41 8.24 -30.75
C ALA A 182 -28.55 8.87 -32.16
N GLY A 183 -27.48 9.44 -32.66
CA GLY A 183 -27.46 10.13 -33.94
C GLY A 183 -27.95 11.60 -33.88
N THR A 184 -28.40 12.08 -32.72
CA THR A 184 -28.88 13.46 -32.57
C THR A 184 -27.71 14.43 -32.43
N PRO A 185 -27.71 15.59 -33.15
CA PRO A 185 -26.72 16.63 -32.91
C PRO A 185 -26.83 17.21 -31.50
N VAL A 186 -25.70 17.35 -30.82
CA VAL A 186 -25.62 17.90 -29.48
C VAL A 186 -24.52 18.95 -29.39
N ARG A 187 -24.68 19.94 -28.49
CA ARG A 187 -23.68 20.96 -28.21
C ARG A 187 -23.29 20.92 -26.74
N VAL A 188 -22.00 21.07 -26.47
CA VAL A 188 -21.47 21.19 -25.10
C VAL A 188 -21.87 22.56 -24.55
N ILE A 189 -22.62 22.54 -23.45
CA ILE A 189 -23.11 23.76 -22.79
C ILE A 189 -22.33 24.09 -21.53
N ARG A 190 -21.70 23.06 -20.91
CA ARG A 190 -20.98 23.22 -19.65
C ARG A 190 -19.96 22.07 -19.47
N VAL A 191 -18.81 22.40 -18.90
CA VAL A 191 -17.77 21.43 -18.51
C VAL A 191 -17.40 21.64 -17.06
N GLU A 192 -17.57 20.63 -16.23
CA GLU A 192 -17.27 20.64 -14.79
C GLU A 192 -16.30 19.47 -14.47
N GLY A 193 -15.00 19.74 -14.48
CA GLY A 193 -13.99 18.70 -14.35
C GLY A 193 -14.10 17.66 -15.47
N ALA A 194 -14.37 16.41 -15.12
CA ALA A 194 -14.60 15.32 -16.06
C ALA A 194 -16.02 15.28 -16.64
N ARG A 195 -16.96 16.09 -16.14
CA ARG A 195 -18.36 16.06 -16.55
C ARG A 195 -18.61 17.05 -17.69
N ILE A 196 -19.04 16.53 -18.82
CA ILE A 196 -19.37 17.32 -20.01
C ILE A 196 -20.89 17.32 -20.18
N PHE A 197 -21.51 18.47 -20.03
CA PHE A 197 -22.96 18.62 -20.20
C PHE A 197 -23.28 19.05 -21.62
N VAL A 198 -24.21 18.33 -22.23
CA VAL A 198 -24.65 18.58 -23.60
C VAL A 198 -26.14 18.81 -23.67
N ARG A 199 -26.54 19.56 -24.69
CA ARG A 199 -27.96 19.79 -25.05
C ARG A 199 -28.18 19.56 -26.52
N LYS A 200 -29.34 19.05 -26.88
CA LYS A 200 -29.77 18.88 -28.28
C LYS A 200 -29.72 20.21 -29.04
N VAL A 201 -29.11 20.19 -30.20
CA VAL A 201 -29.16 21.32 -31.14
C VAL A 201 -30.49 21.24 -31.92
N SER A 202 -31.33 22.28 -31.78
CA SER A 202 -32.58 22.41 -32.53
C SER A 202 -32.30 22.86 -33.93
#